data_7c890020dc71079931aac83d5854351f
#
_entry.id   7c890020dc71079931aac83d5854351f
#
_cell.length_a   1.000
_cell.length_b   1.000
_cell.length_c   1.000
_cell.angle_alpha   90.00
_cell.angle_beta   90.00
_cell.angle_gamma   90.00
#
_symmetry.space_group_name_H-M   'P 1'
#
loop_
_entity.id
_entity.type
_entity.pdbx_description
1 polymer ?
#
loop_
_entity_poly.entity_id
_entity_poly.type
_entity_poly.pdbx_seq_one_letter_code
_entity_poly.pdbx_strand_id
1 'polypeptide(L)'
;IVCVVIALGILMVFPGSITRPIRELMDGIVEISNRNYDKRLHFKDTREFEEVATSFNNMAAKLSECRQSILADILTAKKYVEGIVNSIHEPILGLDEQRKILFANDEALSVLNLKREDVIGKAAAELALKNDLLRRLVRELVTPADSREPLKIYADNKESYFQAQYIPIQTTDPGEQNVHFGGNVIWLKNITEFKELDTAKTTFISTISHELKTPISAILMSLKLLEDRRIGDLNEEQRALALSIQENSDRLLNITGELLKMTQVETGKLQLNPKVTKPIELITYAVNATRVL
;
A
#
# COMPACT_ATOMS: atom_id res chain seq x y z
N ILE A 1 -66.17 57.05 -26.44
CA ILE A 1 -66.71 55.93 -25.58
C ILE A 1 -66.15 54.63 -26.11
N VAL A 2 -66.15 54.27 -27.39
CA VAL A 2 -65.66 53.00 -27.94
C VAL A 2 -64.18 52.79 -27.68
N CYS A 3 -63.32 53.81 -27.84
CA CYS A 3 -61.87 53.70 -27.57
C CYS A 3 -61.56 53.43 -26.05
N VAL A 4 -62.35 53.96 -25.11
CA VAL A 4 -62.20 53.73 -23.67
C VAL A 4 -62.61 52.32 -23.28
N VAL A 5 -63.66 51.77 -23.89
CA VAL A 5 -64.09 50.38 -23.66
C VAL A 5 -63.06 49.38 -24.17
N ILE A 6 -62.46 49.62 -25.35
CA ILE A 6 -61.38 48.84 -25.94
C ILE A 6 -60.13 48.92 -25.06
N ALA A 7 -59.71 50.06 -24.58
CA ALA A 7 -58.56 50.27 -23.71
C ALA A 7 -58.76 49.56 -22.36
N LEU A 8 -59.95 49.62 -21.74
CA LEU A 8 -60.30 48.91 -20.50
C LEU A 8 -60.33 47.40 -20.71
N GLY A 9 -60.82 46.92 -21.88
CA GLY A 9 -60.79 45.52 -22.27
C GLY A 9 -59.35 44.96 -22.39
N ILE A 10 -58.45 45.70 -23.05
CA ILE A 10 -57.05 45.36 -23.20
C ILE A 10 -56.37 45.37 -21.81
N LEU A 11 -56.64 46.37 -20.97
CA LEU A 11 -56.03 46.47 -19.62
C LEU A 11 -56.49 45.32 -18.69
N MET A 12 -57.69 44.76 -18.88
CA MET A 12 -58.21 43.63 -18.10
C MET A 12 -57.65 42.27 -18.58
N VAL A 13 -57.42 42.11 -19.90
CA VAL A 13 -56.99 40.82 -20.49
C VAL A 13 -55.49 40.67 -20.52
N PHE A 14 -54.72 41.74 -20.73
CA PHE A 14 -53.27 41.72 -20.89
C PHE A 14 -52.51 41.13 -19.70
N PRO A 15 -52.84 41.41 -18.40
CA PRO A 15 -52.13 40.82 -17.28
C PRO A 15 -52.31 39.30 -17.18
N GLY A 16 -53.49 38.78 -17.55
CA GLY A 16 -53.79 37.35 -17.47
C GLY A 16 -53.16 36.52 -18.58
N SER A 17 -53.18 37.03 -19.81
CA SER A 17 -52.77 36.27 -21.00
C SER A 17 -51.28 36.36 -21.34
N ILE A 18 -50.53 37.35 -20.84
CA ILE A 18 -49.14 37.54 -21.18
C ILE A 18 -48.23 37.59 -19.92
N THR A 19 -48.55 38.47 -18.96
CA THR A 19 -47.65 38.70 -17.80
C THR A 19 -47.54 37.49 -16.89
N ARG A 20 -48.66 36.80 -16.65
CA ARG A 20 -48.70 35.63 -15.79
C ARG A 20 -47.87 34.44 -16.36
N PRO A 21 -48.08 34.00 -17.62
CA PRO A 21 -47.27 32.97 -18.26
C PRO A 21 -45.78 33.27 -18.28
N ILE A 22 -45.39 34.51 -18.55
CA ILE A 22 -43.98 34.94 -18.54
C ILE A 22 -43.39 34.79 -17.11
N ARG A 23 -44.13 35.20 -16.08
CA ARG A 23 -43.67 35.06 -14.69
C ARG A 23 -43.52 33.61 -14.31
N GLU A 24 -44.47 32.76 -14.63
CA GLU A 24 -44.38 31.31 -14.37
C GLU A 24 -43.23 30.66 -15.13
N LEU A 25 -42.92 31.11 -16.34
CA LEU A 25 -41.74 30.67 -17.08
C LEU A 25 -40.43 31.09 -16.39
N MET A 26 -40.33 32.35 -15.97
CA MET A 26 -39.16 32.85 -15.23
C MET A 26 -38.98 32.08 -13.91
N ASP A 27 -40.03 31.85 -13.15
CA ASP A 27 -39.98 31.08 -11.94
C ASP A 27 -39.55 29.63 -12.22
N GLY A 28 -40.01 29.02 -13.30
CA GLY A 28 -39.58 27.72 -13.77
C GLY A 28 -38.09 27.67 -14.12
N ILE A 29 -37.56 28.69 -14.80
CA ILE A 29 -36.14 28.79 -15.11
C ILE A 29 -35.29 28.92 -13.85
N VAL A 30 -35.73 29.73 -12.89
CA VAL A 30 -35.07 29.84 -11.57
C VAL A 30 -35.04 28.52 -10.85
N GLU A 31 -36.13 27.75 -10.85
CA GLU A 31 -36.20 26.41 -10.26
C GLU A 31 -35.16 25.45 -10.91
N ILE A 32 -35.08 25.46 -12.26
CA ILE A 32 -34.08 24.66 -12.97
C ILE A 32 -32.65 25.09 -12.58
N SER A 33 -32.41 26.42 -12.49
CA SER A 33 -31.12 26.94 -12.04
C SER A 33 -30.75 26.48 -10.65
N ASN A 34 -31.74 26.30 -9.77
CA ASN A 34 -31.58 25.72 -8.42
C ASN A 34 -31.56 24.19 -8.41
N ARG A 35 -31.36 23.57 -9.59
CA ARG A 35 -31.30 22.11 -9.76
C ARG A 35 -32.60 21.36 -9.49
N ASN A 36 -33.76 22.04 -9.43
CA ASN A 36 -35.06 21.44 -9.35
C ASN A 36 -35.60 21.14 -10.74
N TYR A 37 -35.27 20.01 -11.32
CA TYR A 37 -35.67 19.59 -12.67
C TYR A 37 -37.07 18.93 -12.70
N ASP A 38 -37.77 18.81 -11.57
CA ASP A 38 -39.11 18.21 -11.52
C ASP A 38 -40.22 19.21 -11.81
N LYS A 39 -39.89 20.51 -11.84
CA LYS A 39 -40.84 21.58 -12.22
C LYS A 39 -41.33 21.38 -13.63
N ARG A 40 -42.70 21.48 -13.81
CA ARG A 40 -43.35 21.45 -15.11
C ARG A 40 -44.25 22.66 -15.25
N LEU A 41 -44.28 23.20 -16.49
CA LEU A 41 -45.09 24.32 -16.87
C LEU A 41 -46.29 23.83 -17.69
N HIS A 42 -47.47 24.44 -17.49
CA HIS A 42 -48.68 24.13 -18.20
C HIS A 42 -49.44 25.44 -18.46
N PHE A 43 -49.51 25.87 -19.71
CA PHE A 43 -50.27 27.03 -20.15
C PHE A 43 -51.45 26.57 -21.01
N LYS A 44 -52.67 27.04 -20.70
CA LYS A 44 -53.90 26.61 -21.39
C LYS A 44 -54.47 27.69 -22.32
N ASP A 45 -53.95 28.92 -22.23
CA ASP A 45 -54.64 30.07 -22.78
C ASP A 45 -54.18 30.48 -24.19
N THR A 46 -52.98 30.11 -24.63
CA THR A 46 -52.39 30.47 -25.92
C THR A 46 -51.48 29.37 -26.44
N ARG A 47 -51.60 29.07 -27.73
CA ARG A 47 -50.83 28.02 -28.41
C ARG A 47 -49.31 28.26 -28.33
N GLU A 48 -48.90 29.52 -28.43
CA GLU A 48 -47.48 29.91 -28.36
C GLU A 48 -46.86 29.60 -27.00
N PHE A 49 -47.58 29.85 -25.90
CA PHE A 49 -47.08 29.52 -24.55
C PHE A 49 -47.14 28.03 -24.27
N GLU A 50 -48.04 27.27 -24.89
CA GLU A 50 -48.07 25.79 -24.79
C GLU A 50 -46.86 25.18 -25.49
N GLU A 51 -46.41 25.70 -26.64
CA GLU A 51 -45.22 25.27 -27.33
C GLU A 51 -43.94 25.56 -26.48
N VAL A 52 -43.88 26.74 -25.84
CA VAL A 52 -42.79 27.10 -24.91
C VAL A 52 -42.78 26.19 -23.69
N ALA A 53 -43.94 25.93 -23.09
CA ALA A 53 -44.05 25.02 -21.95
C ALA A 53 -43.58 23.60 -22.32
N THR A 54 -44.00 23.11 -23.49
CA THR A 54 -43.57 21.82 -24.01
C THR A 54 -42.05 21.73 -24.17
N SER A 55 -41.44 22.77 -24.78
CA SER A 55 -39.99 22.86 -24.95
C SER A 55 -39.26 22.93 -23.61
N PHE A 56 -39.76 23.74 -22.67
CA PHE A 56 -39.26 23.82 -21.30
C PHE A 56 -39.32 22.47 -20.59
N ASN A 57 -40.48 21.79 -20.64
CA ASN A 57 -40.70 20.50 -20.01
C ASN A 57 -39.77 19.41 -20.58
N ASN A 58 -39.54 19.42 -21.90
CA ASN A 58 -38.61 18.50 -22.56
C ASN A 58 -37.16 18.79 -22.13
N MET A 59 -36.77 20.07 -22.02
CA MET A 59 -35.45 20.44 -21.50
C MET A 59 -35.27 19.97 -20.04
N ALA A 60 -36.25 20.25 -19.17
CA ALA A 60 -36.23 19.81 -17.77
C ALA A 60 -36.14 18.29 -17.63
N ALA A 61 -36.89 17.55 -18.45
CA ALA A 61 -36.83 16.08 -18.49
C ALA A 61 -35.43 15.59 -18.91
N LYS A 62 -34.85 16.13 -19.95
CA LYS A 62 -33.48 15.76 -20.40
C LYS A 62 -32.41 16.09 -19.35
N LEU A 63 -32.52 17.22 -18.66
CA LEU A 63 -31.59 17.57 -17.57
C LEU A 63 -31.72 16.60 -16.39
N SER A 64 -32.95 16.21 -16.02
CA SER A 64 -33.20 15.20 -14.98
C SER A 64 -32.62 13.83 -15.34
N GLU A 65 -32.86 13.36 -16.58
CA GLU A 65 -32.30 12.12 -17.12
C GLU A 65 -30.77 12.14 -17.12
N CYS A 66 -30.16 13.20 -17.62
CA CYS A 66 -28.70 13.36 -17.64
C CYS A 66 -28.11 13.30 -16.22
N ARG A 67 -28.72 14.00 -15.26
CA ARG A 67 -28.29 13.96 -13.86
C ARG A 67 -28.40 12.56 -13.28
N GLN A 68 -29.49 11.84 -13.53
CA GLN A 68 -29.69 10.48 -13.04
C GLN A 68 -28.65 9.51 -13.64
N SER A 69 -28.38 9.65 -14.95
CA SER A 69 -27.35 8.85 -15.64
C SER A 69 -25.97 9.09 -15.03
N ILE A 70 -25.55 10.35 -14.87
CA ILE A 70 -24.25 10.69 -14.27
C ILE A 70 -24.12 10.12 -12.83
N LEU A 71 -25.19 10.25 -12.02
CA LEU A 71 -25.18 9.68 -10.67
C LEU A 71 -25.10 8.14 -10.68
N ALA A 72 -25.82 7.50 -11.60
CA ALA A 72 -25.76 6.04 -11.77
C ALA A 72 -24.34 5.57 -12.18
N ASP A 73 -23.72 6.30 -13.12
CA ASP A 73 -22.36 5.99 -13.57
C ASP A 73 -21.34 6.15 -12.45
N ILE A 74 -21.42 7.24 -11.67
CA ILE A 74 -20.55 7.48 -10.51
C ILE A 74 -20.72 6.39 -9.46
N LEU A 75 -21.98 6.01 -9.13
CA LEU A 75 -22.26 4.94 -8.16
C LEU A 75 -21.76 3.58 -8.65
N THR A 76 -21.90 3.32 -9.94
CA THR A 76 -21.40 2.08 -10.56
C THR A 76 -19.87 2.04 -10.53
N ALA A 77 -19.20 3.12 -10.92
CA ALA A 77 -17.76 3.24 -10.85
C ALA A 77 -17.25 3.09 -9.42
N LYS A 78 -17.91 3.71 -8.43
CA LYS A 78 -17.57 3.57 -7.02
C LYS A 78 -17.67 2.12 -6.56
N LYS A 79 -18.79 1.43 -6.85
CA LYS A 79 -18.96 0.02 -6.50
C LYS A 79 -17.93 -0.89 -7.16
N TYR A 80 -17.57 -0.59 -8.41
CA TYR A 80 -16.55 -1.34 -9.13
C TYR A 80 -15.18 -1.20 -8.46
N VAL A 81 -14.77 0.02 -8.11
CA VAL A 81 -13.51 0.29 -7.39
C VAL A 81 -13.52 -0.39 -6.01
N GLU A 82 -14.62 -0.29 -5.26
CA GLU A 82 -14.76 -0.99 -3.98
C GLU A 82 -14.64 -2.52 -4.14
N GLY A 83 -15.23 -3.08 -5.20
CA GLY A 83 -15.10 -4.50 -5.53
C GLY A 83 -13.66 -4.92 -5.82
N ILE A 84 -12.94 -4.13 -6.63
CA ILE A 84 -11.51 -4.39 -6.92
C ILE A 84 -10.70 -4.35 -5.64
N VAL A 85 -10.85 -3.31 -4.82
CA VAL A 85 -10.07 -3.15 -3.59
C VAL A 85 -10.37 -4.27 -2.59
N ASN A 86 -11.61 -4.72 -2.49
CA ASN A 86 -11.98 -5.86 -1.62
C ASN A 86 -11.54 -7.22 -2.17
N SER A 87 -11.29 -7.35 -3.49
CA SER A 87 -10.74 -8.58 -4.05
C SER A 87 -9.24 -8.76 -3.77
N ILE A 88 -8.56 -7.71 -3.30
CA ILE A 88 -7.15 -7.78 -2.91
C ILE A 88 -7.08 -8.39 -1.51
N HIS A 89 -6.39 -9.53 -1.40
CA HIS A 89 -6.22 -10.29 -0.15
C HIS A 89 -5.12 -9.71 0.76
N GLU A 90 -4.76 -8.46 0.57
CA GLU A 90 -3.82 -7.74 1.41
C GLU A 90 -4.52 -6.53 2.05
N PRO A 91 -4.25 -6.22 3.32
CA PRO A 91 -4.88 -5.09 4.00
C PRO A 91 -4.52 -3.76 3.36
N ILE A 92 -5.54 -2.97 3.00
CA ILE A 92 -5.38 -1.64 2.40
C ILE A 92 -6.26 -0.63 3.14
N LEU A 93 -5.63 0.47 3.56
CA LEU A 93 -6.30 1.63 4.16
C LEU A 93 -6.00 2.89 3.35
N GLY A 94 -7.03 3.70 3.07
CA GLY A 94 -6.88 5.03 2.49
C GLY A 94 -7.16 6.12 3.50
N LEU A 95 -6.26 7.09 3.60
CA LEU A 95 -6.35 8.26 4.46
C LEU A 95 -6.42 9.52 3.61
N ASP A 96 -7.23 10.50 4.02
CA ASP A 96 -7.24 11.83 3.44
C ASP A 96 -6.07 12.71 3.95
N GLU A 97 -6.04 13.96 3.50
CA GLU A 97 -5.05 14.97 3.94
C GLU A 97 -5.08 15.21 5.44
N GLN A 98 -6.26 15.10 6.07
CA GLN A 98 -6.47 15.28 7.50
C GLN A 98 -6.26 13.99 8.29
N ARG A 99 -5.78 12.91 7.63
CA ARG A 99 -5.60 11.57 8.20
C ARG A 99 -6.88 10.93 8.71
N LYS A 100 -8.04 11.25 8.10
CA LYS A 100 -9.27 10.50 8.29
C LYS A 100 -9.27 9.29 7.36
N ILE A 101 -9.83 8.19 7.80
CA ILE A 101 -9.92 6.97 7.02
C ILE A 101 -11.04 7.10 6.01
N LEU A 102 -10.69 7.20 4.71
CA LEU A 102 -11.63 7.27 3.60
C LEU A 102 -12.17 5.90 3.21
N PHE A 103 -11.30 4.90 3.22
CA PHE A 103 -11.67 3.52 2.92
C PHE A 103 -10.77 2.53 3.64
N ALA A 104 -11.29 1.33 3.84
CA ALA A 104 -10.57 0.15 4.30
C ALA A 104 -11.19 -1.06 3.60
N ASN A 105 -10.36 -1.96 3.05
CA ASN A 105 -10.87 -3.21 2.50
C ASN A 105 -11.18 -4.21 3.64
N ASP A 106 -11.84 -5.30 3.29
CA ASP A 106 -12.30 -6.30 4.26
C ASP A 106 -11.12 -6.96 5.00
N GLU A 107 -9.98 -7.17 4.32
CA GLU A 107 -8.74 -7.66 4.94
C GLU A 107 -8.16 -6.67 5.98
N ALA A 108 -8.16 -5.38 5.69
CA ALA A 108 -7.72 -4.38 6.65
C ALA A 108 -8.64 -4.34 7.89
N LEU A 109 -9.95 -4.44 7.70
CA LEU A 109 -10.92 -4.48 8.78
C LEU A 109 -10.74 -5.74 9.65
N SER A 110 -10.49 -6.89 9.03
CA SER A 110 -10.22 -8.16 9.70
C SER A 110 -8.95 -8.08 10.56
N VAL A 111 -7.84 -7.64 9.97
CA VAL A 111 -6.54 -7.52 10.66
C VAL A 111 -6.58 -6.49 11.80
N LEU A 112 -7.33 -5.40 11.63
CA LEU A 112 -7.53 -4.39 12.68
C LEU A 112 -8.57 -4.83 13.71
N ASN A 113 -9.35 -5.87 13.43
CA ASN A 113 -10.49 -6.32 14.24
C ASN A 113 -11.49 -5.18 14.52
N LEU A 114 -11.83 -4.42 13.47
CA LEU A 114 -12.74 -3.28 13.53
C LEU A 114 -13.86 -3.42 12.51
N LYS A 115 -15.02 -2.85 12.82
CA LYS A 115 -16.15 -2.80 11.88
C LYS A 115 -16.02 -1.58 10.97
N ARG A 116 -16.47 -1.72 9.71
CA ARG A 116 -16.44 -0.65 8.71
C ARG A 116 -17.11 0.64 9.20
N GLU A 117 -18.25 0.53 9.88
CA GLU A 117 -18.99 1.66 10.44
C GLU A 117 -18.24 2.44 11.51
N ASP A 118 -17.33 1.75 12.21
CA ASP A 118 -16.50 2.33 13.26
C ASP A 118 -15.22 2.97 12.75
N VAL A 119 -14.85 2.72 11.49
CA VAL A 119 -13.56 3.12 10.91
C VAL A 119 -13.72 4.24 9.90
N ILE A 120 -14.67 4.10 8.95
CA ILE A 120 -14.80 5.04 7.84
C ILE A 120 -15.22 6.43 8.32
N GLY A 121 -14.53 7.46 7.86
CA GLY A 121 -14.76 8.87 8.20
C GLY A 121 -14.19 9.33 9.54
N LYS A 122 -13.62 8.41 10.35
CA LYS A 122 -12.99 8.76 11.62
C LYS A 122 -11.51 9.10 11.46
N ALA A 123 -10.99 9.92 12.36
CA ALA A 123 -9.57 10.23 12.40
C ALA A 123 -8.76 8.99 12.80
N ALA A 124 -7.74 8.63 12.02
CA ALA A 124 -6.88 7.49 12.30
C ALA A 124 -6.19 7.60 13.67
N ALA A 125 -5.88 8.83 14.13
CA ALA A 125 -5.31 9.09 15.45
C ALA A 125 -6.26 8.72 16.61
N GLU A 126 -7.57 8.93 16.44
CA GLU A 126 -8.57 8.57 17.46
C GLU A 126 -8.68 7.04 17.62
N LEU A 127 -8.72 6.32 16.50
CA LEU A 127 -8.76 4.86 16.49
C LEU A 127 -7.44 4.25 16.98
N ALA A 128 -6.32 4.91 16.73
CA ALA A 128 -5.00 4.52 17.21
C ALA A 128 -4.88 4.52 18.76
N LEU A 129 -5.75 5.20 19.47
CA LEU A 129 -5.82 5.14 20.95
C LEU A 129 -6.31 3.76 21.42
N LYS A 130 -7.13 3.09 20.63
CA LYS A 130 -7.77 1.81 20.98
C LYS A 130 -7.19 0.61 20.22
N ASN A 131 -6.34 0.84 19.21
CA ASN A 131 -5.79 -0.18 18.35
C ASN A 131 -4.29 0.00 18.18
N ASP A 132 -3.51 -0.93 18.73
CA ASP A 132 -2.04 -0.85 18.75
C ASP A 132 -1.43 -0.95 17.35
N LEU A 133 -2.00 -1.78 16.47
CA LEU A 133 -1.54 -1.90 15.09
C LEU A 133 -1.73 -0.59 14.34
N LEU A 134 -2.93 0.00 14.42
CA LEU A 134 -3.20 1.30 13.79
C LEU A 134 -2.34 2.42 14.36
N ARG A 135 -2.06 2.38 15.68
CA ARG A 135 -1.12 3.31 16.31
C ARG A 135 0.28 3.22 15.71
N ARG A 136 0.77 2.00 15.49
CA ARG A 136 2.06 1.77 14.87
C ARG A 136 2.06 2.27 13.42
N LEU A 137 1.05 1.93 12.62
CA LEU A 137 0.92 2.38 11.22
C LEU A 137 0.88 3.91 11.10
N VAL A 138 0.09 4.58 11.93
CA VAL A 138 0.00 6.06 11.92
C VAL A 138 1.33 6.72 12.31
N ARG A 139 2.05 6.14 13.28
CA ARG A 139 3.36 6.63 13.68
C ARG A 139 4.40 6.47 12.57
N GLU A 140 4.38 5.34 11.87
CA GLU A 140 5.31 5.03 10.80
C GLU A 140 5.09 5.86 9.52
N LEU A 141 3.94 6.56 9.38
CA LEU A 141 3.74 7.54 8.31
C LEU A 141 4.81 8.65 8.27
N VAL A 142 5.38 8.98 9.44
CA VAL A 142 6.41 10.03 9.57
C VAL A 142 7.82 9.44 9.58
N THR A 143 7.96 8.11 9.67
CA THR A 143 9.24 7.41 9.77
C THR A 143 9.80 7.12 8.37
N PRO A 144 11.12 7.31 8.12
CA PRO A 144 11.74 6.96 6.86
C PRO A 144 11.51 5.48 6.48
N ALA A 145 11.35 5.20 5.18
CA ALA A 145 11.02 3.86 4.68
C ALA A 145 12.04 2.80 5.08
N ASP A 146 13.32 3.16 5.06
CA ASP A 146 14.45 2.24 5.31
C ASP A 146 14.57 1.78 6.78
N SER A 147 13.90 2.47 7.71
CA SER A 147 13.92 2.14 9.14
C SER A 147 12.69 1.36 9.63
N ARG A 148 11.81 0.95 8.72
CA ARG A 148 10.56 0.25 9.06
C ARG A 148 10.78 -1.25 9.17
N GLU A 149 10.56 -1.77 10.37
CA GLU A 149 10.62 -3.21 10.60
C GLU A 149 9.31 -3.91 10.15
N PRO A 150 9.39 -5.16 9.67
CA PRO A 150 8.20 -5.94 9.39
C PRO A 150 7.27 -6.05 10.60
N LEU A 151 5.98 -5.94 10.32
CA LEU A 151 4.92 -6.11 11.32
C LEU A 151 4.63 -7.59 11.49
N LYS A 152 4.69 -8.07 12.71
CA LYS A 152 4.27 -9.43 13.07
C LYS A 152 2.84 -9.38 13.54
N ILE A 153 1.93 -9.98 12.80
CA ILE A 153 0.49 -9.95 13.06
C ILE A 153 0.02 -11.39 13.23
N TYR A 154 -0.76 -11.64 14.27
CA TYR A 154 -1.38 -12.92 14.53
C TYR A 154 -2.82 -12.87 14.01
N ALA A 155 -3.08 -13.48 12.85
CA ALA A 155 -4.38 -13.55 12.23
C ALA A 155 -4.67 -15.01 11.84
N ASP A 156 -5.93 -15.45 11.96
CA ASP A 156 -6.39 -16.81 11.61
C ASP A 156 -5.58 -17.96 12.26
N ASN A 157 -5.19 -17.76 13.51
CA ASN A 157 -4.34 -18.71 14.25
C ASN A 157 -2.96 -18.94 13.62
N LYS A 158 -2.52 -18.08 12.71
CA LYS A 158 -1.21 -18.07 12.07
C LYS A 158 -0.47 -16.78 12.36
N GLU A 159 0.82 -16.91 12.58
CA GLU A 159 1.73 -15.79 12.62
C GLU A 159 2.08 -15.37 11.18
N SER A 160 1.79 -14.13 10.83
CA SER A 160 2.06 -13.60 9.51
C SER A 160 2.89 -12.33 9.59
N TYR A 161 3.78 -12.15 8.63
CA TYR A 161 4.66 -10.99 8.53
C TYR A 161 4.18 -10.05 7.43
N PHE A 162 4.01 -8.79 7.79
CA PHE A 162 3.60 -7.74 6.85
C PHE A 162 4.62 -6.62 6.79
N GLN A 163 4.81 -6.08 5.59
CA GLN A 163 5.58 -4.88 5.37
C GLN A 163 4.64 -3.74 5.03
N ALA A 164 4.64 -2.68 5.85
CA ALA A 164 3.83 -1.51 5.59
C ALA A 164 4.46 -0.65 4.50
N GLN A 165 3.69 -0.38 3.44
CA GLN A 165 4.02 0.56 2.37
C GLN A 165 3.08 1.76 2.45
N TYR A 166 3.62 2.96 2.31
CA TYR A 166 2.88 4.22 2.37
C TYR A 166 2.99 4.90 1.02
N ILE A 167 1.86 4.94 0.30
CA ILE A 167 1.78 5.45 -1.05
C ILE A 167 1.06 6.80 -1.00
N PRO A 168 1.73 7.93 -1.30
CA PRO A 168 1.06 9.21 -1.36
C PRO A 168 0.11 9.27 -2.55
N ILE A 169 -1.11 9.73 -2.31
CA ILE A 169 -2.09 10.01 -3.37
C ILE A 169 -1.93 11.46 -3.79
N GLN A 170 -1.81 11.67 -5.09
CA GLN A 170 -1.84 12.99 -5.69
C GLN A 170 -3.18 13.19 -6.40
N THR A 171 -3.84 14.29 -6.12
CA THR A 171 -5.10 14.69 -6.75
C THR A 171 -4.91 15.99 -7.51
N THR A 172 -5.66 16.13 -8.63
CA THR A 172 -5.70 17.37 -9.41
C THR A 172 -7.13 17.89 -9.40
N ASP A 173 -7.34 19.15 -9.07
CA ASP A 173 -8.66 19.76 -9.13
C ASP A 173 -9.11 19.89 -10.60
N PRO A 174 -10.42 19.65 -10.88
CA PRO A 174 -10.96 19.81 -12.22
C PRO A 174 -10.77 21.25 -12.72
N GLY A 175 -9.89 21.44 -13.72
CA GLY A 175 -9.60 22.74 -14.34
C GLY A 175 -8.33 23.42 -13.84
N GLU A 176 -7.62 22.89 -12.88
CA GLU A 176 -6.30 23.36 -12.46
C GLU A 176 -5.21 22.35 -12.86
N GLN A 177 -4.03 22.88 -13.25
CA GLN A 177 -2.86 22.05 -13.54
C GLN A 177 -2.04 21.71 -12.26
N ASN A 178 -2.49 22.21 -11.11
CA ASN A 178 -1.77 22.01 -9.85
C ASN A 178 -2.11 20.64 -9.25
N VAL A 179 -1.07 19.89 -8.94
CA VAL A 179 -1.16 18.61 -8.25
C VAL A 179 -1.11 18.88 -6.75
N HIS A 180 -2.15 18.47 -6.03
CA HIS A 180 -2.24 18.58 -4.58
C HIS A 180 -2.06 17.21 -3.93
N PHE A 181 -1.55 17.21 -2.69
CA PHE A 181 -1.50 16.01 -1.88
C PHE A 181 -2.92 15.64 -1.43
N GLY A 182 -3.42 14.50 -1.89
CA GLY A 182 -4.79 14.02 -1.61
C GLY A 182 -4.88 13.03 -0.45
N GLY A 183 -3.75 12.68 0.17
CA GLY A 183 -3.71 11.72 1.26
C GLY A 183 -2.70 10.58 1.06
N ASN A 184 -2.86 9.49 1.82
CA ASN A 184 -1.99 8.32 1.75
C ASN A 184 -2.79 7.02 1.67
N VAL A 185 -2.26 6.05 0.93
CA VAL A 185 -2.66 4.66 1.06
C VAL A 185 -1.64 3.92 1.91
N ILE A 186 -2.10 3.23 2.93
CA ILE A 186 -1.31 2.28 3.70
C ILE A 186 -1.63 0.88 3.15
N TRP A 187 -0.63 0.24 2.60
CA TRP A 187 -0.74 -1.11 2.08
C TRP A 187 0.15 -2.05 2.89
N LEU A 188 -0.45 -3.07 3.50
CA LEU A 188 0.27 -4.09 4.27
C LEU A 188 0.53 -5.30 3.36
N LYS A 189 1.70 -5.32 2.75
CA LYS A 189 2.14 -6.41 1.89
C LYS A 189 2.48 -7.63 2.75
N ASN A 190 1.86 -8.77 2.47
CA ASN A 190 2.19 -10.03 3.13
C ASN A 190 3.55 -10.54 2.62
N ILE A 191 4.52 -10.66 3.53
CA ILE A 191 5.87 -11.14 3.27
C ILE A 191 6.18 -12.44 4.04
N THR A 192 5.16 -13.15 4.51
CA THR A 192 5.32 -14.34 5.35
C THR A 192 6.11 -15.42 4.62
N GLU A 193 5.71 -15.77 3.41
CA GLU A 193 6.40 -16.78 2.59
C GLU A 193 7.87 -16.42 2.36
N PHE A 194 8.13 -15.15 2.05
CA PHE A 194 9.51 -14.67 1.87
C PHE A 194 10.33 -14.80 3.16
N LYS A 195 9.75 -14.45 4.31
CA LYS A 195 10.41 -14.56 5.62
C LYS A 195 10.63 -16.00 6.05
N GLU A 196 9.68 -16.87 5.79
CA GLU A 196 9.80 -18.31 6.06
C GLU A 196 10.91 -18.93 5.22
N LEU A 197 10.95 -18.62 3.93
CA LEU A 197 12.00 -19.08 3.01
C LEU A 197 13.39 -18.56 3.42
N ASP A 198 13.51 -17.30 3.75
CA ASP A 198 14.75 -16.66 4.20
C ASP A 198 15.25 -17.30 5.51
N THR A 199 14.33 -17.56 6.46
CA THR A 199 14.65 -18.23 7.71
C THR A 199 15.05 -19.69 7.47
N ALA A 200 14.34 -20.41 6.62
CA ALA A 200 14.67 -21.79 6.26
C ALA A 200 16.04 -21.88 5.59
N LYS A 201 16.36 -20.99 4.64
CA LYS A 201 17.67 -20.88 3.98
C LYS A 201 18.78 -20.67 5.01
N THR A 202 18.59 -19.72 5.93
CA THR A 202 19.56 -19.40 6.98
C THR A 202 19.81 -20.58 7.91
N THR A 203 18.73 -21.23 8.35
CA THR A 203 18.79 -22.39 9.22
C THR A 203 19.49 -23.57 8.54
N PHE A 204 19.16 -23.82 7.28
CA PHE A 204 19.76 -24.87 6.45
C PHE A 204 21.28 -24.69 6.33
N ILE A 205 21.73 -23.48 5.98
CA ILE A 205 23.17 -23.17 5.84
C ILE A 205 23.89 -23.34 7.18
N SER A 206 23.28 -22.85 8.27
CA SER A 206 23.86 -22.98 9.62
C SER A 206 23.99 -24.45 10.03
N THR A 207 22.93 -25.24 9.82
CA THR A 207 22.91 -26.66 10.16
C THR A 207 23.95 -27.43 9.36
N ILE A 208 23.99 -27.25 8.03
CA ILE A 208 24.99 -27.92 7.17
C ILE A 208 26.41 -27.54 7.58
N SER A 209 26.66 -26.27 7.88
CA SER A 209 28.00 -25.84 8.33
C SER A 209 28.43 -26.55 9.60
N HIS A 210 27.52 -26.73 10.55
CA HIS A 210 27.79 -27.48 11.79
C HIS A 210 27.99 -28.99 11.53
N GLU A 211 27.12 -29.58 10.71
CA GLU A 211 27.19 -31.03 10.39
C GLU A 211 28.41 -31.41 9.56
N LEU A 212 28.94 -30.46 8.74
CA LEU A 212 30.19 -30.67 7.99
C LEU A 212 31.42 -30.46 8.87
N LYS A 213 31.40 -29.53 9.81
CA LYS A 213 32.55 -29.23 10.67
C LYS A 213 32.97 -30.42 11.50
N THR A 214 32.01 -31.19 12.04
CA THR A 214 32.27 -32.35 12.92
C THR A 214 33.07 -33.45 12.21
N PRO A 215 32.62 -34.00 11.03
CA PRO A 215 33.36 -35.06 10.36
C PRO A 215 34.73 -34.57 9.82
N ILE A 216 34.81 -33.30 9.33
CA ILE A 216 36.09 -32.77 8.88
C ILE A 216 37.08 -32.66 10.06
N SER A 217 36.62 -32.19 11.23
CA SER A 217 37.45 -32.14 12.41
C SER A 217 37.93 -33.54 12.87
N ALA A 218 37.08 -34.58 12.72
CA ALA A 218 37.45 -35.95 12.98
C ALA A 218 38.53 -36.47 12.00
N ILE A 219 38.43 -36.11 10.70
CA ILE A 219 39.43 -36.42 9.68
C ILE A 219 40.78 -35.79 10.06
N LEU A 220 40.78 -34.50 10.40
CA LEU A 220 42.01 -33.80 10.81
C LEU A 220 42.63 -34.40 12.10
N MET A 221 41.80 -34.82 13.04
CA MET A 221 42.25 -35.49 14.24
C MET A 221 42.90 -36.86 13.93
N SER A 222 42.28 -37.64 13.03
CA SER A 222 42.83 -38.92 12.58
C SER A 222 44.15 -38.76 11.84
N LEU A 223 44.29 -37.72 11.03
CA LEU A 223 45.56 -37.39 10.36
C LEU A 223 46.66 -37.08 11.37
N LYS A 224 46.37 -36.24 12.38
CA LYS A 224 47.31 -35.93 13.46
C LYS A 224 47.77 -37.18 14.21
N LEU A 225 46.87 -38.17 14.41
CA LEU A 225 47.25 -39.44 15.02
C LEU A 225 48.12 -40.29 14.12
N LEU A 226 47.83 -40.32 12.80
CA LEU A 226 48.69 -41.03 11.82
C LEU A 226 50.09 -40.46 11.71
N GLU A 227 50.25 -39.15 11.89
CA GLU A 227 51.54 -38.48 11.89
C GLU A 227 52.31 -38.65 13.21
N ASP A 228 51.73 -39.19 14.24
CA ASP A 228 52.38 -39.43 15.54
C ASP A 228 53.37 -40.59 15.39
N ARG A 229 54.65 -40.32 15.59
CA ARG A 229 55.72 -41.33 15.54
C ARG A 229 55.50 -42.55 16.45
N ARG A 230 54.66 -42.43 17.45
CA ARG A 230 54.34 -43.55 18.36
C ARG A 230 53.52 -44.64 17.69
N ILE A 231 52.83 -44.30 16.57
CA ILE A 231 52.03 -45.25 15.80
C ILE A 231 52.85 -45.92 14.72
N GLY A 232 53.90 -45.24 14.21
CA GLY A 232 54.82 -45.70 13.18
C GLY A 232 55.21 -44.57 12.25
N ASP A 233 56.37 -44.71 11.56
CA ASP A 233 56.78 -43.70 10.58
C ASP A 233 56.06 -43.89 9.23
N LEU A 234 55.53 -42.83 8.71
CA LEU A 234 54.98 -42.79 7.35
C LEU A 234 56.06 -42.75 6.30
N ASN A 235 55.94 -43.51 5.22
CA ASN A 235 56.78 -43.38 4.06
C ASN A 235 56.50 -42.05 3.31
N GLU A 236 57.35 -41.70 2.34
CA GLU A 236 57.21 -40.42 1.62
C GLU A 236 55.86 -40.27 0.89
N GLU A 237 55.37 -41.33 0.25
CA GLU A 237 54.07 -41.32 -0.45
C GLU A 237 52.89 -41.18 0.54
N GLN A 238 52.91 -41.88 1.66
CA GLN A 238 51.93 -41.78 2.71
C GLN A 238 51.91 -40.38 3.33
N ARG A 239 53.03 -39.77 3.54
CA ARG A 239 53.17 -38.40 4.07
C ARG A 239 52.59 -37.38 3.07
N ALA A 240 52.89 -37.52 1.76
CA ALA A 240 52.32 -36.68 0.70
C ALA A 240 50.80 -36.79 0.65
N LEU A 241 50.22 -38.02 0.78
CA LEU A 241 48.78 -38.23 0.82
C LEU A 241 48.12 -37.61 2.06
N ALA A 242 48.76 -37.78 3.24
CA ALA A 242 48.28 -37.20 4.49
C ALA A 242 48.24 -35.65 4.41
N LEU A 243 49.25 -35.04 3.88
CA LEU A 243 49.33 -33.58 3.65
C LEU A 243 48.22 -33.11 2.69
N SER A 244 48.00 -33.80 1.58
CA SER A 244 46.93 -33.48 0.64
C SER A 244 45.54 -33.59 1.30
N ILE A 245 45.29 -34.60 2.12
CA ILE A 245 44.01 -34.72 2.86
C ILE A 245 43.83 -33.58 3.86
N GLN A 246 44.91 -33.20 4.56
CA GLN A 246 44.90 -32.10 5.50
C GLN A 246 44.56 -30.79 4.80
N GLU A 247 45.26 -30.43 3.71
CA GLU A 247 45.03 -29.19 2.93
C GLU A 247 43.58 -29.11 2.44
N ASN A 248 43.05 -30.22 1.89
CA ASN A 248 41.65 -30.24 1.40
C ASN A 248 40.64 -30.15 2.56
N SER A 249 40.92 -30.76 3.70
CA SER A 249 40.07 -30.64 4.90
C SER A 249 40.06 -29.22 5.46
N ASP A 250 41.21 -28.58 5.54
CA ASP A 250 41.31 -27.17 5.97
C ASP A 250 40.61 -26.24 4.99
N ARG A 251 40.73 -26.49 3.67
CA ARG A 251 39.98 -25.76 2.65
C ARG A 251 38.47 -25.88 2.82
N LEU A 252 37.95 -27.08 3.09
CA LEU A 252 36.53 -27.30 3.33
C LEU A 252 36.04 -26.56 4.59
N LEU A 253 36.82 -26.57 5.69
CA LEU A 253 36.51 -25.80 6.89
C LEU A 253 36.44 -24.31 6.63
N ASN A 254 37.36 -23.78 5.83
CA ASN A 254 37.37 -22.38 5.47
C ASN A 254 36.11 -22.01 4.64
N ILE A 255 35.79 -22.80 3.60
CA ILE A 255 34.59 -22.59 2.79
C ILE A 255 33.31 -22.60 3.64
N THR A 256 33.17 -23.59 4.52
CA THR A 256 31.98 -23.67 5.42
C THR A 256 31.91 -22.48 6.38
N GLY A 257 33.08 -22.03 6.88
CA GLY A 257 33.18 -20.84 7.73
C GLY A 257 32.81 -19.55 7.02
N GLU A 258 33.24 -19.37 5.76
CA GLU A 258 32.90 -18.22 4.93
C GLU A 258 31.41 -18.20 4.60
N LEU A 259 30.82 -19.33 4.25
CA LEU A 259 29.39 -19.47 3.96
C LEU A 259 28.55 -19.07 5.18
N LEU A 260 28.96 -19.51 6.38
CA LEU A 260 28.28 -19.14 7.62
C LEU A 260 28.40 -17.63 7.91
N LYS A 261 29.59 -17.04 7.72
CA LYS A 261 29.79 -15.60 7.88
C LYS A 261 28.95 -14.80 6.90
N MET A 262 28.91 -15.20 5.63
CA MET A 262 28.07 -14.54 4.62
C MET A 262 26.60 -14.55 5.03
N THR A 263 26.07 -15.67 5.52
CA THR A 263 24.71 -15.79 6.02
C THR A 263 24.45 -14.89 7.23
N GLN A 264 25.43 -14.74 8.14
CA GLN A 264 25.33 -13.83 9.28
C GLN A 264 25.30 -12.36 8.86
N VAL A 265 26.02 -11.99 7.79
CA VAL A 265 25.95 -10.63 7.19
C VAL A 265 24.60 -10.38 6.56
N GLU A 266 24.11 -11.31 5.72
CA GLU A 266 22.77 -11.18 5.04
C GLU A 266 21.64 -11.02 6.06
N THR A 267 21.71 -11.71 7.18
CA THR A 267 20.66 -11.67 8.23
C THR A 267 20.84 -10.54 9.25
N GLY A 268 21.89 -9.72 9.12
CA GLY A 268 22.20 -8.65 10.07
C GLY A 268 22.63 -9.14 11.46
N LYS A 269 22.90 -10.45 11.62
CA LYS A 269 23.32 -11.06 12.90
C LYS A 269 24.82 -11.02 13.14
N LEU A 270 25.57 -10.37 12.24
CA LEU A 270 27.01 -10.23 12.41
C LEU A 270 27.30 -9.31 13.60
N GLN A 271 27.87 -9.85 14.66
CA GLN A 271 28.34 -9.06 15.79
C GLN A 271 29.69 -8.44 15.42
N LEU A 272 29.68 -7.13 15.16
CA LEU A 272 30.89 -6.35 14.97
C LEU A 272 31.54 -6.12 16.34
N ASN A 273 32.83 -6.44 16.44
CA ASN A 273 33.66 -6.12 17.61
C ASN A 273 34.68 -5.04 17.17
N PRO A 274 34.31 -3.76 17.13
CA PRO A 274 35.19 -2.70 16.69
C PRO A 274 36.37 -2.55 17.64
N LYS A 275 37.58 -2.58 17.10
CA LYS A 275 38.82 -2.33 17.84
C LYS A 275 39.56 -1.14 17.22
N VAL A 276 40.08 -0.29 18.08
CA VAL A 276 41.00 0.78 17.63
C VAL A 276 42.29 0.15 17.20
N THR A 277 42.66 0.28 15.91
CA THR A 277 43.82 -0.35 15.32
C THR A 277 44.61 0.74 14.56
N LYS A 278 45.92 0.65 14.58
CA LYS A 278 46.78 1.58 13.80
C LYS A 278 46.63 1.27 12.30
N PRO A 279 46.48 2.27 11.43
CA PRO A 279 46.34 2.07 9.98
C PRO A 279 47.43 1.20 9.36
N ILE A 280 48.67 1.32 9.85
CA ILE A 280 49.80 0.54 9.36
C ILE A 280 49.63 -0.97 9.61
N GLU A 281 48.99 -1.37 10.72
CA GLU A 281 48.75 -2.78 11.04
C GLU A 281 47.72 -3.38 10.07
N LEU A 282 46.69 -2.61 9.66
CA LEU A 282 45.71 -3.02 8.66
C LEU A 282 46.35 -3.20 7.27
N ILE A 283 47.22 -2.26 6.86
CA ILE A 283 47.92 -2.33 5.60
C ILE A 283 48.87 -3.55 5.59
N THR A 284 49.63 -3.74 6.66
CA THR A 284 50.53 -4.88 6.79
C THR A 284 49.76 -6.22 6.77
N TYR A 285 48.63 -6.31 7.43
CA TYR A 285 47.77 -7.48 7.39
C TYR A 285 47.26 -7.76 5.98
N ALA A 286 46.75 -6.75 5.29
CA ALA A 286 46.21 -6.88 3.93
C ALA A 286 47.32 -7.30 2.92
N VAL A 287 48.49 -6.71 3.01
CA VAL A 287 49.64 -7.08 2.16
C VAL A 287 50.10 -8.52 2.41
N ASN A 288 50.17 -8.93 3.68
CA ASN A 288 50.51 -10.31 4.02
C ASN A 288 49.46 -11.32 3.58
N ALA A 289 48.17 -10.97 3.69
CA ALA A 289 47.07 -11.84 3.25
C ALA A 289 47.01 -12.04 1.72
N THR A 290 47.47 -11.05 0.94
CA THR A 290 47.52 -11.12 -0.54
C THR A 290 48.81 -11.71 -1.10
N ARG A 291 49.85 -11.84 -0.26
CA ARG A 291 51.18 -12.33 -0.67
C ARG A 291 51.23 -13.87 -0.76
N VAL A 292 50.22 -14.55 -0.26
CA VAL A 292 50.08 -16.01 -0.23
C VAL A 292 49.21 -16.52 -1.40
N LEU A 293 48.70 -15.61 -2.23
CA LEU A 293 48.06 -15.90 -3.51
C LEU A 293 49.05 -15.75 -4.66
#